data_90020a670ef2eadf383a630b90003c50
#
_entry.id   90020a670ef2eadf383a630b90003c50
#
_cell.length_a   1.000
_cell.length_b   1.000
_cell.length_c   1.000
_cell.angle_alpha   90.00
_cell.angle_beta   90.00
_cell.angle_gamma   90.00
#
_symmetry.space_group_name_H-M   'P 1'
#
loop_
_entity.id
_entity.type
_entity.pdbx_description
1 polymer ?
#
loop_
_entity_poly.entity_id
_entity_poly.type
_entity_poly.pdbx_seq_one_letter_code
_entity_poly.pdbx_strand_id
1 'polypeptide(L)'
;TLEEAIDHVNLYSTHHSEAIVTDEPMRAKVFMNLVDCSTVYHNASTRFTDGFEFGFGAEIGISTQKLHARGPMGLQALTSYKYFVFGEGQVRK
;
A
#
# COMPACT_ATOMS: atom_id res chain seq x y z
N THR A 1 -1.44 -10.43 23.04
CA THR A 1 -2.57 -9.53 22.73
C THR A 1 -2.45 -8.94 21.35
N LEU A 2 -3.52 -8.36 20.85
CA LEU A 2 -3.50 -7.66 19.56
C LEU A 2 -2.51 -6.49 19.56
N GLU A 3 -2.49 -5.71 20.64
CA GLU A 3 -1.56 -4.57 20.77
C GLU A 3 -0.11 -5.03 20.77
N GLU A 4 0.22 -6.08 21.49
CA GLU A 4 1.57 -6.66 21.50
C GLU A 4 1.98 -7.15 20.11
N ALA A 5 1.05 -7.75 19.37
CA ALA A 5 1.30 -8.21 18.00
C ALA A 5 1.57 -7.01 17.06
N ILE A 6 0.79 -5.96 17.15
CA ILE A 6 0.97 -4.74 16.35
C ILE A 6 2.33 -4.09 16.66
N ASP A 7 2.67 -3.94 17.94
CA ASP A 7 3.95 -3.38 18.36
C ASP A 7 5.13 -4.23 17.85
N HIS A 8 5.01 -5.55 17.95
CA HIS A 8 6.02 -6.48 17.45
C HIS A 8 6.22 -6.33 15.93
N VAL A 9 5.13 -6.31 15.18
CA VAL A 9 5.19 -6.16 13.72
C VAL A 9 5.80 -4.82 13.34
N ASN A 10 5.37 -3.73 13.94
CA ASN A 10 5.90 -2.40 13.63
C ASN A 10 7.40 -2.28 13.96
N LEU A 11 7.88 -3.02 14.96
CA LEU A 11 9.29 -2.99 15.35
C LEU A 11 10.18 -3.84 14.45
N TYR A 12 9.70 -5.02 14.04
CA TYR A 12 10.55 -6.03 13.36
C TYR A 12 10.24 -6.25 11.88
N SER A 13 9.13 -5.73 11.37
CA SER A 13 8.75 -5.89 9.97
C SER A 13 9.72 -5.21 9.01
N THR A 14 9.77 -5.71 7.78
CA THR A 14 10.43 -5.01 6.66
C THR A 14 9.59 -3.85 6.13
N HIS A 15 8.37 -3.67 6.63
CA HIS A 15 7.36 -2.70 6.18
C HIS A 15 6.84 -2.97 4.76
N HIS A 16 7.04 -4.17 4.25
CA HIS A 16 6.54 -4.57 2.94
C HIS A 16 5.10 -5.07 3.02
N SER A 17 4.90 -6.25 3.60
CA SER A 17 3.56 -6.84 3.71
C SER A 17 3.43 -7.71 4.94
N GLU A 18 2.29 -7.61 5.57
CA GLU A 18 1.94 -8.36 6.77
C GLU A 18 0.49 -8.83 6.71
N ALA A 19 0.15 -9.84 7.49
CA ALA A 19 -1.18 -10.42 7.49
C ALA A 19 -1.65 -10.73 8.90
N ILE A 20 -2.96 -10.60 9.11
CA ILE A 20 -3.63 -11.11 10.31
C ILE A 20 -4.62 -12.20 9.90
N VAL A 21 -4.65 -13.27 10.69
CA VAL A 21 -5.66 -14.32 10.57
C VAL A 21 -6.59 -14.21 11.77
N THR A 22 -7.82 -13.84 11.52
CA THR A 22 -8.85 -13.70 12.56
C THR A 22 -10.23 -13.80 11.95
N ASP A 23 -11.18 -14.31 12.70
CA ASP A 23 -12.61 -14.28 12.36
C ASP A 23 -13.33 -13.05 12.92
N GLU A 24 -12.61 -12.16 13.61
CA GLU A 24 -13.16 -10.94 14.18
C GLU A 24 -12.84 -9.72 13.30
N PRO A 25 -13.80 -9.21 12.49
CA PRO A 25 -13.52 -8.09 11.57
C PRO A 25 -13.01 -6.82 12.25
N MET A 26 -13.44 -6.54 13.48
CA MET A 26 -12.99 -5.36 14.22
C MET A 26 -11.51 -5.45 14.61
N ARG A 27 -11.03 -6.63 14.98
CA ARG A 27 -9.61 -6.87 15.25
C ARG A 27 -8.79 -6.70 13.99
N ALA A 28 -9.27 -7.25 12.88
CA ALA A 28 -8.62 -7.07 11.58
C ALA A 28 -8.48 -5.59 11.22
N LYS A 29 -9.55 -4.83 11.41
CA LYS A 29 -9.54 -3.39 11.10
C LYS A 29 -8.54 -2.62 11.94
N VAL A 30 -8.43 -2.91 13.23
CA VAL A 30 -7.45 -2.28 14.13
C VAL A 30 -6.02 -2.62 13.67
N PHE A 31 -5.76 -3.90 13.39
CA PHE A 31 -4.46 -4.35 12.90
C PHE A 31 -4.08 -3.64 11.60
N MET A 32 -4.98 -3.65 10.61
CA MET A 32 -4.72 -3.05 9.31
C MET A 32 -4.49 -1.54 9.35
N ASN A 33 -5.11 -0.84 10.30
CA ASN A 33 -4.91 0.59 10.47
C ASN A 33 -3.61 0.96 11.18
N LEU A 34 -3.14 0.12 12.10
CA LEU A 34 -2.01 0.45 12.97
C LEU A 34 -0.69 -0.20 12.54
N VAL A 35 -0.73 -1.22 11.71
CA VAL A 35 0.50 -1.84 11.17
C VAL A 35 1.04 -0.99 10.02
N ASP A 36 2.31 -0.61 10.15
CA ASP A 36 2.99 0.26 9.19
C ASP A 36 3.70 -0.55 8.11
N CYS A 37 2.91 -1.04 7.15
CA CYS A 37 3.42 -1.76 5.98
C CYS A 37 2.77 -1.22 4.70
N SER A 38 3.41 -1.48 3.57
CA SER A 38 2.86 -1.06 2.27
C SER A 38 1.56 -1.79 1.93
N THR A 39 1.43 -3.03 2.40
CA THR A 39 0.24 -3.86 2.21
C THR A 39 -0.06 -4.63 3.49
N VAL A 40 -1.31 -4.61 3.93
CA VAL A 40 -1.75 -5.36 5.10
C VAL A 40 -2.96 -6.20 4.72
N TYR A 41 -2.91 -7.48 5.07
CA TYR A 41 -3.91 -8.48 4.69
C TYR A 41 -4.74 -8.94 5.88
N HIS A 42 -5.99 -9.23 5.60
CA HIS A 42 -6.89 -9.94 6.50
C HIS A 42 -7.30 -11.26 5.85
N ASN A 43 -6.94 -12.38 6.47
CA ASN A 43 -7.28 -13.72 5.99
C ASN A 43 -6.87 -14.03 4.55
N ALA A 44 -5.76 -13.47 4.11
CA ALA A 44 -5.21 -13.72 2.79
C ALA A 44 -3.69 -13.80 2.87
N SER A 45 -3.08 -14.44 1.89
CA SER A 45 -1.63 -14.60 1.83
C SER A 45 -0.95 -13.32 1.36
N THR A 46 0.16 -12.97 1.99
CA THR A 46 1.03 -11.87 1.55
C THR A 46 1.58 -12.09 0.13
N ARG A 47 1.50 -13.30 -0.40
CA ARG A 47 1.89 -13.65 -1.78
C ARG A 47 1.09 -12.92 -2.85
N PHE A 48 -0.09 -12.37 -2.50
CA PHE A 48 -0.85 -11.55 -3.43
C PHE A 48 -0.24 -10.16 -3.65
N THR A 49 0.75 -9.75 -2.86
CA THR A 49 1.49 -8.51 -3.11
C THR A 49 2.41 -8.69 -4.30
N ASP A 50 1.88 -8.42 -5.47
CA ASP A 50 2.53 -8.63 -6.75
C ASP A 50 1.96 -7.66 -7.78
N GLY A 51 2.83 -7.11 -8.63
CA GLY A 51 2.43 -6.13 -9.63
C GLY A 51 1.39 -6.63 -10.62
N PHE A 52 1.43 -7.92 -10.96
CA PHE A 52 0.42 -8.51 -11.85
C PHE A 52 -0.90 -8.74 -11.12
N GLU A 53 -0.87 -9.30 -9.92
CA GLU A 53 -2.07 -9.52 -9.10
C GLU A 53 -2.77 -8.20 -8.76
N PHE A 54 -2.01 -7.13 -8.50
CA PHE A 54 -2.55 -5.81 -8.22
C PHE A 54 -2.99 -5.06 -9.48
N GLY A 55 -2.78 -5.62 -10.67
CA GLY A 55 -3.22 -5.02 -11.91
C GLY A 55 -2.29 -3.93 -12.46
N PHE A 56 -1.05 -3.87 -12.00
CA PHE A 56 -0.08 -2.87 -12.49
C PHE A 56 0.59 -3.27 -13.81
N GLY A 57 0.35 -4.48 -14.30
CA GLY A 57 0.87 -4.99 -15.56
C GLY A 57 2.34 -5.40 -15.54
N ALA A 58 3.06 -5.09 -14.48
CA ALA A 58 4.46 -5.46 -14.25
C ALA A 58 4.84 -5.21 -12.80
N GLU A 59 5.99 -5.73 -12.38
CA GLU A 59 6.63 -5.39 -11.12
C GLU A 59 8.10 -5.08 -11.41
N ILE A 60 8.42 -3.79 -11.51
CA ILE A 60 9.75 -3.31 -11.90
C ILE A 60 10.56 -2.85 -10.67
N GLY A 61 9.90 -2.72 -9.55
CA GLY A 61 10.52 -2.37 -8.28
C GLY A 61 9.54 -2.57 -7.14
N ILE A 62 10.10 -2.57 -5.94
CA ILE A 62 9.34 -2.67 -4.69
C ILE A 62 9.86 -1.59 -3.76
N SER A 63 8.98 -0.81 -3.16
CA SER A 63 9.33 0.24 -2.21
C SER A 63 8.52 0.12 -0.94
N THR A 64 9.17 0.37 0.19
CA THR A 64 8.51 0.46 1.50
C THR A 64 8.47 1.88 2.04
N GLN A 65 9.04 2.84 1.31
CA GLN A 65 9.02 4.25 1.71
C GLN A 65 7.63 4.88 1.59
N LYS A 66 7.45 6.03 2.21
CA LYS A 66 6.16 6.72 2.27
C LYS A 66 6.11 8.01 1.45
N LEU A 67 7.25 8.46 0.95
CA LEU A 67 7.35 9.76 0.30
C LEU A 67 7.01 9.72 -1.19
N HIS A 68 6.97 8.55 -1.78
CA HIS A 68 6.75 8.32 -3.20
C HIS A 68 5.97 7.01 -3.38
N ALA A 69 6.13 6.33 -4.51
CA ALA A 69 5.48 5.05 -4.75
C ALA A 69 5.83 4.04 -3.65
N ARG A 70 4.84 3.27 -3.20
CA ARG A 70 4.97 2.29 -2.12
C ARG A 70 4.39 0.95 -2.55
N GLY A 71 5.00 -0.16 -2.10
CA GLY A 71 4.61 -1.51 -2.49
C GLY A 71 5.14 -1.88 -3.87
N PRO A 72 4.46 -2.77 -4.59
CA PRO A 72 4.83 -3.14 -5.95
C PRO A 72 4.75 -1.95 -6.89
N MET A 73 5.76 -1.76 -7.72
CA MET A 73 5.87 -0.65 -8.67
C MET A 73 5.84 -1.19 -10.09
N GLY A 74 4.82 -0.79 -10.84
CA GLY A 74 4.70 -1.08 -12.26
C GLY A 74 5.11 0.11 -13.13
N LEU A 75 4.70 0.07 -14.38
CA LEU A 75 5.05 1.06 -15.38
C LEU A 75 4.64 2.47 -14.97
N GLN A 76 3.47 2.63 -14.36
CA GLN A 76 2.95 3.94 -13.94
C GLN A 76 3.87 4.63 -12.93
N ALA A 77 4.50 3.88 -12.02
CA ALA A 77 5.41 4.44 -11.02
C ALA A 77 6.72 4.97 -11.63
N LEU A 78 7.09 4.55 -12.83
CA LEU A 78 8.27 4.99 -13.56
C LEU A 78 8.02 6.23 -14.41
N THR A 79 6.78 6.68 -14.51
CA THR A 79 6.40 7.82 -15.34
C THR A 79 5.91 8.97 -14.49
N SER A 80 5.88 10.14 -15.08
CA SER A 80 5.21 11.31 -14.52
C SER A 80 4.22 11.86 -15.55
N TYR A 81 3.48 12.87 -15.17
CA TYR A 81 2.47 13.44 -16.04
C TYR A 81 2.62 14.96 -16.13
N LYS A 82 2.03 15.52 -17.18
CA LYS A 82 1.96 16.94 -17.42
C LYS A 82 0.51 17.31 -17.71
N TYR A 83 0.06 18.38 -17.12
CA TYR A 83 -1.28 18.91 -17.41
C TYR A 83 -1.23 19.88 -18.58
N PHE A 84 -2.15 19.72 -19.51
CA PHE A 84 -2.46 20.74 -20.52
C PHE A 84 -3.79 21.35 -20.16
N VAL A 85 -3.82 22.65 -19.99
CA VAL A 85 -5.05 23.38 -19.64
C VAL A 85 -5.37 24.34 -20.77
N PHE A 86 -6.48 24.12 -21.44
CA PHE A 86 -6.95 24.95 -22.52
C PHE A 86 -8.08 25.85 -22.03
N GLY A 87 -7.98 27.14 -22.31
CA GLY A 87 -8.97 28.08 -21.85
C GLY A 87 -9.34 29.09 -22.95
N GLU A 88 -10.43 29.81 -22.73
CA GLU A 88 -10.94 30.87 -23.62
C GLU A 88 -11.05 32.21 -22.88
N GLY A 89 -10.19 32.42 -21.86
CA GLY A 89 -10.19 33.66 -21.10
C GLY A 89 -11.03 33.64 -19.84
N GLN A 90 -11.45 32.43 -19.38
CA GLN A 90 -12.19 32.28 -18.11
C GLN A 90 -11.36 32.80 -16.95
N VAL A 91 -12.03 33.47 -16.01
CA VAL A 91 -11.40 33.99 -14.79
C VAL A 91 -11.75 33.12 -13.61
N ARG A 92 -10.75 32.82 -12.77
CA ARG A 92 -10.96 32.09 -11.52
C ARG A 92 -11.74 32.98 -10.55
N LYS A 93 -12.81 32.44 -10.01
CA LYS A 93 -13.64 33.11 -9.00
C LYS A 93 -13.29 32.66 -7.59
#